data_52296e67dde22fddf0782aa3c9d3ee22
#
_entry.id   52296e67dde22fddf0782aa3c9d3ee22
#
_cell.length_a   1.000
_cell.length_b   1.000
_cell.length_c   1.000
_cell.angle_alpha   90.00
_cell.angle_beta   90.00
_cell.angle_gamma   90.00
#
_symmetry.space_group_name_H-M   'P 1'
#
loop_
_entity.id
_entity.type
_entity.pdbx_description
1 polymer ?
#
loop_
_entity_poly.entity_id
_entity_poly.type
_entity_poly.pdbx_seq_one_letter_code
_entity_poly.pdbx_strand_id
1 'polypeptide(L)'
;PTTRQQIYFIDNDDYFKSRQMGTDENGKEYADNGERAIFFARGVLETVKKLRWQPDVIVCQGWASAVVPFYVKTAYSEEPSFAESKVITALYTNELKGELGTNFKRCVAFRDAKSELLDGYQDDFNFIELGKLAIDYSDGVVEGEEEANQILFDYAKEKNKPILAYPGEDIQEPYADFINKVCPDAE
;
A
#
# COMPACT_ATOMS: atom_id res chain seq x y z
N PRO A 1 -5.93 -9.66 27.43
CA PRO A 1 -5.31 -10.36 26.30
C PRO A 1 -4.00 -9.64 25.99
N THR A 2 -2.89 -10.36 26.07
CA THR A 2 -1.61 -9.81 25.66
C THR A 2 -1.59 -9.78 24.14
N THR A 3 -1.79 -8.60 23.56
CA THR A 3 -1.54 -8.35 22.14
C THR A 3 -0.12 -8.78 21.81
N ARG A 4 0.04 -9.80 20.97
CA ARG A 4 1.34 -10.21 20.46
C ARG A 4 1.66 -9.34 19.25
N GLN A 5 2.54 -8.36 19.42
CA GLN A 5 3.09 -7.60 18.32
C GLN A 5 4.36 -8.29 17.81
N GLN A 6 4.46 -8.49 16.50
CA GLN A 6 5.65 -8.98 15.82
C GLN A 6 6.08 -7.94 14.78
N ILE A 7 7.37 -7.65 14.71
CA ILE A 7 7.94 -6.69 13.77
C ILE A 7 8.89 -7.45 12.85
N TYR A 8 8.67 -7.36 11.56
CA TYR A 8 9.52 -7.94 10.52
C TYR A 8 10.16 -6.83 9.72
N PHE A 9 11.47 -6.92 9.52
CA PHE A 9 12.22 -5.98 8.69
C PHE A 9 12.48 -6.61 7.32
N ILE A 10 12.06 -5.93 6.27
CA ILE A 10 12.41 -6.28 4.89
C ILE A 10 13.69 -5.53 4.56
N ASP A 11 14.77 -6.26 4.43
CA ASP A 11 16.09 -5.70 4.19
C ASP A 11 16.69 -6.16 2.85
N ASN A 12 17.45 -5.27 2.23
CA ASN A 12 18.25 -5.53 1.04
C ASN A 12 19.33 -4.46 0.93
N ASP A 13 20.57 -4.88 0.76
CA ASP A 13 21.73 -3.98 0.71
C ASP A 13 21.64 -2.94 -0.42
N ASP A 14 21.13 -3.33 -1.59
CA ASP A 14 21.06 -2.46 -2.75
C ASP A 14 19.96 -1.39 -2.61
N TYR A 15 18.82 -1.74 -1.98
CA TYR A 15 17.67 -0.86 -1.89
C TYR A 15 17.57 -0.05 -0.59
N PHE A 16 18.04 -0.59 0.54
CA PHE A 16 17.76 0.02 1.86
C PHE A 16 18.98 0.38 2.68
N LYS A 17 20.14 -0.25 2.43
CA LYS A 17 21.34 -0.02 3.25
C LYS A 17 21.80 1.42 3.15
N SER A 18 21.89 2.09 4.31
CA SER A 18 22.32 3.48 4.43
C SER A 18 21.52 4.47 3.59
N ARG A 19 20.25 4.16 3.30
CA ARG A 19 19.34 5.00 2.50
C ARG A 19 18.12 5.38 3.34
N GLN A 20 17.67 6.62 3.20
CA GLN A 20 16.42 7.08 3.77
C GLN A 20 15.20 6.56 2.99
N MET A 21 13.99 6.88 3.46
CA MET A 21 12.78 6.29 2.89
C MET A 21 12.57 6.63 1.41
N GLY A 22 12.50 7.86 1.02
CA GLY A 22 12.21 8.26 -0.37
C GLY A 22 13.24 9.21 -0.99
N THR A 23 14.02 9.89 -0.15
CA THR A 23 14.98 10.92 -0.56
C THR A 23 16.34 10.70 0.09
N ASP A 24 17.38 11.27 -0.47
CA ASP A 24 18.70 11.34 0.15
C ASP A 24 18.74 12.47 1.22
N GLU A 25 19.89 12.64 1.86
CA GLU A 25 20.13 13.66 2.89
C GLU A 25 19.95 15.10 2.39
N ASN A 26 20.00 15.33 1.07
CA ASN A 26 19.79 16.62 0.43
C ASN A 26 18.34 16.81 -0.05
N GLY A 27 17.45 15.85 0.23
CA GLY A 27 16.05 15.88 -0.19
C GLY A 27 15.83 15.49 -1.65
N LYS A 28 16.85 14.92 -2.34
CA LYS A 28 16.71 14.42 -3.70
C LYS A 28 16.12 13.01 -3.68
N GLU A 29 15.03 12.81 -4.41
CA GLU A 29 14.38 11.51 -4.52
C GLU A 29 15.27 10.48 -5.23
N TYR A 30 15.19 9.25 -4.75
CA TYR A 30 15.87 8.13 -5.39
C TYR A 30 15.14 7.72 -6.67
N ALA A 31 15.91 7.58 -7.75
CA ALA A 31 15.36 7.21 -9.06
C ALA A 31 14.74 5.80 -9.09
N ASP A 32 15.07 4.96 -8.13
CA ASP A 32 14.60 3.58 -7.98
C ASP A 32 13.47 3.41 -6.94
N ASN A 33 12.82 4.50 -6.50
CA ASN A 33 11.72 4.41 -5.54
C ASN A 33 10.58 3.48 -6.02
N GLY A 34 10.30 3.44 -7.31
CA GLY A 34 9.34 2.49 -7.88
C GLY A 34 9.75 1.04 -7.69
N GLU A 35 11.02 0.69 -7.95
CA GLU A 35 11.54 -0.67 -7.73
C GLU A 35 11.56 -1.03 -6.25
N ARG A 36 11.87 -0.06 -5.38
CA ARG A 36 11.88 -0.25 -3.92
C ARG A 36 10.47 -0.56 -3.39
N ALA A 37 9.44 0.12 -3.89
CA ALA A 37 8.04 -0.17 -3.54
C ALA A 37 7.62 -1.58 -4.02
N ILE A 38 8.01 -1.97 -5.23
CA ILE A 38 7.75 -3.32 -5.77
C ILE A 38 8.46 -4.39 -4.93
N PHE A 39 9.76 -4.17 -4.62
CA PHE A 39 10.54 -5.10 -3.80
C PHE A 39 9.94 -5.26 -2.41
N PHE A 40 9.59 -4.15 -1.75
CA PHE A 40 8.97 -4.16 -0.43
C PHE A 40 7.65 -4.93 -0.43
N ALA A 41 6.75 -4.64 -1.37
CA ALA A 41 5.47 -5.31 -1.48
C ALA A 41 5.63 -6.83 -1.65
N ARG A 42 6.51 -7.29 -2.54
CA ARG A 42 6.80 -8.71 -2.71
C ARG A 42 7.43 -9.33 -1.48
N GLY A 43 8.38 -8.64 -0.86
CA GLY A 43 9.05 -9.10 0.35
C GLY A 43 8.09 -9.33 1.51
N VAL A 44 7.15 -8.39 1.74
CA VAL A 44 6.12 -8.53 2.77
C VAL A 44 5.21 -9.72 2.48
N LEU A 45 4.67 -9.81 1.27
CA LEU A 45 3.71 -10.88 0.92
C LEU A 45 4.35 -12.27 0.93
N GLU A 46 5.58 -12.42 0.42
CA GLU A 46 6.31 -13.69 0.52
C GLU A 46 6.67 -14.05 1.96
N THR A 47 6.91 -13.06 2.83
CA THR A 47 7.15 -13.31 4.27
C THR A 47 5.89 -13.83 4.94
N VAL A 48 4.74 -13.19 4.76
CA VAL A 48 3.44 -13.63 5.29
C VAL A 48 3.13 -15.05 4.82
N LYS A 49 3.32 -15.33 3.53
CA LYS A 49 3.13 -16.65 2.95
C LYS A 49 4.03 -17.72 3.56
N LYS A 50 5.34 -17.43 3.73
CA LYS A 50 6.29 -18.35 4.38
C LYS A 50 5.95 -18.65 5.83
N LEU A 51 5.42 -17.66 6.54
CA LEU A 51 4.95 -17.81 7.91
C LEU A 51 3.61 -18.58 7.99
N ARG A 52 2.98 -18.86 6.86
CA ARG A 52 1.63 -19.46 6.76
C ARG A 52 0.59 -18.64 7.54
N TRP A 53 0.76 -17.35 7.52
CA TRP A 53 -0.11 -16.40 8.18
C TRP A 53 -1.31 -16.12 7.29
N GLN A 54 -2.48 -15.94 7.89
CA GLN A 54 -3.72 -15.55 7.20
C GLN A 54 -4.25 -14.29 7.86
N PRO A 55 -3.77 -13.10 7.45
CA PRO A 55 -4.27 -11.85 8.02
C PRO A 55 -5.69 -11.58 7.56
N ASP A 56 -6.58 -11.24 8.49
CA ASP A 56 -7.94 -10.78 8.17
C ASP A 56 -7.90 -9.43 7.49
N VAL A 57 -7.02 -8.54 7.97
CA VAL A 57 -6.86 -7.18 7.47
C VAL A 57 -5.38 -6.85 7.24
N ILE A 58 -5.09 -6.27 6.08
CA ILE A 58 -3.78 -5.73 5.72
C ILE A 58 -3.92 -4.21 5.62
N VAL A 59 -3.22 -3.47 6.49
CA VAL A 59 -3.19 -2.01 6.45
C VAL A 59 -1.90 -1.55 5.79
N CYS A 60 -2.02 -0.87 4.65
CA CYS A 60 -0.92 -0.34 3.86
C CYS A 60 -0.75 1.15 4.15
N GLN A 61 0.43 1.55 4.64
CA GLN A 61 0.70 2.92 5.06
C GLN A 61 1.78 3.56 4.18
N GLY A 62 1.44 4.68 3.57
CA GLY A 62 2.34 5.48 2.74
C GLY A 62 2.73 4.81 1.41
N TRP A 63 3.51 5.54 0.62
CA TRP A 63 3.83 5.19 -0.77
C TRP A 63 4.59 3.86 -0.93
N ALA A 64 5.47 3.52 0.01
CA ALA A 64 6.29 2.30 -0.09
C ALA A 64 5.45 1.01 -0.06
N SER A 65 4.28 1.04 0.57
CA SER A 65 3.36 -0.10 0.65
C SER A 65 2.25 -0.06 -0.40
N ALA A 66 2.18 0.98 -1.23
CA ALA A 66 1.05 1.23 -2.13
C ALA A 66 0.89 0.20 -3.27
N VAL A 67 1.93 -0.62 -3.54
CA VAL A 67 1.83 -1.75 -4.50
C VAL A 67 1.20 -2.99 -3.86
N VAL A 68 1.17 -3.10 -2.53
CA VAL A 68 0.64 -4.29 -1.82
C VAL A 68 -0.82 -4.58 -2.17
N PRO A 69 -1.75 -3.61 -2.16
CA PRO A 69 -3.15 -3.86 -2.51
C PRO A 69 -3.32 -4.49 -3.90
N PHE A 70 -2.61 -3.95 -4.89
CA PHE A 70 -2.60 -4.49 -6.25
C PHE A 70 -2.17 -5.95 -6.28
N TYR A 71 -1.07 -6.30 -5.63
CA TYR A 71 -0.59 -7.67 -5.59
C TYR A 71 -1.50 -8.61 -4.82
N VAL A 72 -2.05 -8.22 -3.69
CA VAL A 72 -2.99 -9.05 -2.92
C VAL A 72 -4.20 -9.44 -3.78
N LYS A 73 -4.74 -8.48 -4.53
CA LYS A 73 -5.96 -8.70 -5.33
C LYS A 73 -5.68 -9.28 -6.74
N THR A 74 -4.42 -9.46 -7.13
CA THR A 74 -4.04 -10.01 -8.44
C THR A 74 -3.04 -11.16 -8.30
N ALA A 75 -1.75 -10.88 -8.19
CA ALA A 75 -0.68 -11.88 -8.17
C ALA A 75 -0.78 -12.91 -7.04
N TYR A 76 -1.46 -12.59 -5.96
CA TYR A 76 -1.65 -13.44 -4.77
C TYR A 76 -3.12 -13.75 -4.48
N SER A 77 -4.04 -13.45 -5.39
CA SER A 77 -5.48 -13.67 -5.19
C SER A 77 -5.85 -15.13 -4.91
N GLU A 78 -5.11 -16.07 -5.50
CA GLU A 78 -5.31 -17.52 -5.32
C GLU A 78 -4.49 -18.12 -4.16
N GLU A 79 -3.69 -17.29 -3.47
CA GLU A 79 -2.90 -17.76 -2.32
C GLU A 79 -3.76 -17.87 -1.07
N PRO A 80 -3.81 -19.05 -0.42
CA PRO A 80 -4.65 -19.26 0.75
C PRO A 80 -4.39 -18.27 1.89
N SER A 81 -3.18 -17.71 1.97
CA SER A 81 -2.84 -16.71 2.96
C SER A 81 -3.58 -15.39 2.79
N PHE A 82 -4.09 -15.08 1.59
CA PHE A 82 -4.67 -13.77 1.27
C PHE A 82 -6.09 -13.84 0.70
N ALA A 83 -6.62 -15.03 0.46
CA ALA A 83 -7.91 -15.22 -0.21
C ALA A 83 -9.06 -14.44 0.45
N GLU A 84 -9.07 -14.38 1.79
CA GLU A 84 -10.10 -13.69 2.57
C GLU A 84 -9.67 -12.32 3.08
N SER A 85 -8.38 -11.95 2.89
CA SER A 85 -7.83 -10.71 3.43
C SER A 85 -8.50 -9.46 2.85
N LYS A 86 -8.86 -8.53 3.72
CA LYS A 86 -9.27 -7.17 3.36
C LYS A 86 -8.05 -6.26 3.37
N VAL A 87 -8.03 -5.31 2.45
CA VAL A 87 -6.91 -4.37 2.32
C VAL A 87 -7.40 -2.95 2.56
N ILE A 88 -6.73 -2.24 3.44
CA ILE A 88 -6.98 -0.83 3.75
C ILE A 88 -5.75 -0.02 3.38
N THR A 89 -5.92 1.01 2.57
CA THR A 89 -4.87 1.98 2.26
C THR A 89 -5.01 3.21 3.14
N ALA A 90 -3.96 3.54 3.89
CA ALA A 90 -3.88 4.77 4.66
C ALA A 90 -3.03 5.81 3.91
N LEU A 91 -3.64 6.95 3.63
CA LEU A 91 -3.03 8.09 2.93
C LEU A 91 -2.30 8.99 3.93
N TYR A 92 -1.10 9.43 3.57
CA TYR A 92 -0.24 10.30 4.36
C TYR A 92 0.28 11.46 3.50
N THR A 93 0.87 12.47 4.13
CA THR A 93 1.45 13.65 3.46
C THR A 93 2.86 13.40 2.87
N ASN A 94 3.47 12.23 3.12
CA ASN A 94 4.81 11.86 2.64
C ASN A 94 4.86 11.56 1.14
N GLU A 95 4.55 12.56 0.33
CA GLU A 95 4.45 12.47 -1.12
C GLU A 95 5.81 12.38 -1.81
N LEU A 96 5.86 11.59 -2.88
CA LEU A 96 6.93 11.65 -3.86
C LEU A 96 6.57 12.68 -4.94
N LYS A 97 7.52 13.51 -5.35
CA LYS A 97 7.32 14.56 -6.36
C LYS A 97 7.71 14.13 -7.76
N GLY A 98 8.61 13.15 -7.85
CA GLY A 98 9.10 12.60 -9.11
C GLY A 98 8.30 11.41 -9.62
N GLU A 99 8.68 10.96 -10.80
CA GLU A 99 8.15 9.74 -11.40
C GLU A 99 8.80 8.50 -10.76
N LEU A 100 8.06 7.40 -10.74
CA LEU A 100 8.55 6.10 -10.22
C LEU A 100 9.46 5.34 -11.19
N GLY A 101 9.84 5.99 -12.28
CA GLY A 101 10.66 5.45 -13.35
C GLY A 101 9.83 5.06 -14.59
N THR A 102 10.41 5.27 -15.76
CA THR A 102 9.77 5.09 -17.07
C THR A 102 9.31 3.65 -17.35
N ASN A 103 9.81 2.69 -16.60
CA ASN A 103 9.48 1.28 -16.75
C ASN A 103 8.61 0.73 -15.60
N PHE A 104 8.07 1.58 -14.73
CA PHE A 104 7.34 1.14 -13.54
C PHE A 104 6.22 0.15 -13.89
N LYS A 105 5.35 0.48 -14.84
CA LYS A 105 4.24 -0.38 -15.28
C LYS A 105 4.71 -1.79 -15.71
N ARG A 106 5.87 -1.88 -16.35
CA ARG A 106 6.46 -3.17 -16.75
C ARG A 106 7.09 -3.90 -15.59
N CYS A 107 7.77 -3.17 -14.69
CA CYS A 107 8.47 -3.75 -13.56
C CYS A 107 7.52 -4.27 -12.48
N VAL A 108 6.35 -3.64 -12.32
CA VAL A 108 5.32 -4.07 -11.37
C VAL A 108 4.59 -5.33 -11.84
N ALA A 109 4.63 -5.65 -13.13
CA ALA A 109 3.99 -6.85 -13.66
C ALA A 109 4.62 -8.12 -13.07
N PHE A 110 3.79 -8.97 -12.48
CA PHE A 110 4.21 -10.21 -11.81
C PHE A 110 3.05 -11.18 -11.70
N ARG A 111 3.20 -12.42 -12.18
CA ARG A 111 2.13 -13.42 -12.21
C ARG A 111 0.86 -12.84 -12.85
N ASP A 112 -0.28 -12.90 -12.15
CA ASP A 112 -1.57 -12.39 -12.62
C ASP A 112 -1.74 -10.86 -12.45
N ALA A 113 -0.77 -10.18 -11.81
CA ALA A 113 -0.62 -8.73 -11.88
C ALA A 113 -0.03 -8.34 -13.23
N LYS A 114 -0.83 -8.39 -14.27
CA LYS A 114 -0.40 -8.14 -15.66
C LYS A 114 -0.32 -6.64 -15.96
N SER A 115 0.58 -6.25 -16.86
CA SER A 115 0.76 -4.85 -17.26
C SER A 115 -0.51 -4.23 -17.84
N GLU A 116 -1.34 -5.02 -18.52
CA GLU A 116 -2.60 -4.58 -19.12
C GLU A 116 -3.61 -4.05 -18.09
N LEU A 117 -3.50 -4.49 -16.84
CA LEU A 117 -4.32 -3.94 -15.74
C LEU A 117 -3.97 -2.48 -15.41
N LEU A 118 -2.85 -1.99 -15.93
CA LEU A 118 -2.37 -0.62 -15.73
C LEU A 118 -2.62 0.29 -16.94
N ASP A 119 -3.29 -0.19 -18.00
CA ASP A 119 -3.53 0.60 -19.23
C ASP A 119 -4.40 1.84 -18.98
N GLY A 120 -5.21 1.82 -17.92
CA GLY A 120 -6.04 2.96 -17.51
C GLY A 120 -5.29 4.07 -16.76
N TYR A 121 -4.04 3.84 -16.38
CA TYR A 121 -3.20 4.81 -15.66
C TYR A 121 -2.26 5.54 -16.63
N GLN A 122 -1.77 6.72 -16.22
CA GLN A 122 -0.82 7.50 -17.03
C GLN A 122 0.50 6.75 -17.21
N ASP A 123 1.20 7.02 -18.33
CA ASP A 123 2.47 6.33 -18.63
C ASP A 123 3.62 6.83 -17.75
N ASP A 124 3.64 8.13 -17.44
CA ASP A 124 4.49 8.75 -16.44
C ASP A 124 3.94 8.45 -15.03
N PHE A 125 4.15 7.24 -14.56
CA PHE A 125 3.60 6.76 -13.30
C PHE A 125 4.22 7.51 -12.12
N ASN A 126 3.44 8.36 -11.49
CA ASN A 126 3.84 9.22 -10.38
C ASN A 126 3.14 8.81 -9.07
N PHE A 127 3.35 9.59 -8.01
CA PHE A 127 2.74 9.36 -6.71
C PHE A 127 1.20 9.30 -6.77
N ILE A 128 0.57 10.15 -7.56
CA ILE A 128 -0.91 10.18 -7.69
C ILE A 128 -1.40 8.89 -8.35
N GLU A 129 -0.77 8.45 -9.44
CA GLU A 129 -1.14 7.20 -10.11
C GLU A 129 -0.88 5.97 -9.21
N LEU A 130 0.20 5.99 -8.43
CA LEU A 130 0.48 4.95 -7.43
C LEU A 130 -0.60 4.92 -6.33
N GLY A 131 -1.02 6.08 -5.85
CA GLY A 131 -2.09 6.20 -4.86
C GLY A 131 -3.44 5.73 -5.41
N LYS A 132 -3.77 6.10 -6.65
CA LYS A 132 -4.98 5.59 -7.33
C LYS A 132 -4.94 4.07 -7.48
N LEU A 133 -3.81 3.49 -7.87
CA LEU A 133 -3.63 2.05 -7.95
C LEU A 133 -3.90 1.39 -6.59
N ALA A 134 -3.32 1.92 -5.51
CA ALA A 134 -3.56 1.41 -4.17
C ALA A 134 -5.05 1.47 -3.78
N ILE A 135 -5.73 2.59 -4.08
CA ILE A 135 -7.15 2.80 -3.78
C ILE A 135 -8.03 1.83 -4.58
N ASP A 136 -7.77 1.67 -5.88
CA ASP A 136 -8.59 0.81 -6.75
C ASP A 136 -8.61 -0.65 -6.23
N TYR A 137 -7.49 -1.12 -5.71
CA TYR A 137 -7.33 -2.49 -5.20
C TYR A 137 -7.49 -2.61 -3.67
N SER A 138 -7.95 -1.57 -2.99
CA SER A 138 -8.26 -1.60 -1.56
C SER A 138 -9.75 -1.78 -1.30
N ASP A 139 -10.07 -2.40 -0.15
CA ASP A 139 -11.44 -2.56 0.36
C ASP A 139 -11.88 -1.33 1.19
N GLY A 140 -10.93 -0.52 1.66
CA GLY A 140 -11.19 0.71 2.40
C GLY A 140 -10.02 1.68 2.33
N VAL A 141 -10.28 2.95 2.61
CA VAL A 141 -9.28 4.03 2.59
C VAL A 141 -9.38 4.83 3.89
N VAL A 142 -8.24 5.15 4.46
CA VAL A 142 -8.12 5.96 5.68
C VAL A 142 -7.29 7.19 5.39
N GLU A 143 -7.72 8.35 5.87
CA GLU A 143 -6.88 9.53 5.99
C GLU A 143 -6.01 9.34 7.24
N GLY A 144 -4.74 8.97 7.03
CA GLY A 144 -3.82 8.57 8.11
C GLY A 144 -3.28 9.73 8.93
N GLU A 145 -3.34 10.94 8.39
CA GLU A 145 -2.98 12.20 9.05
C GLU A 145 -3.76 13.37 8.47
N GLU A 146 -3.82 14.46 9.20
CA GLU A 146 -4.47 15.68 8.76
C GLU A 146 -3.82 16.20 7.47
N GLU A 147 -4.64 16.69 6.54
CA GLU A 147 -4.19 17.20 5.25
C GLU A 147 -3.53 16.16 4.32
N ALA A 148 -3.85 14.87 4.48
CA ALA A 148 -3.46 13.87 3.49
C ALA A 148 -3.94 14.26 2.09
N ASN A 149 -3.27 13.75 1.05
CA ASN A 149 -3.49 14.18 -0.35
C ASN A 149 -4.96 14.20 -0.76
N GLN A 150 -5.52 15.40 -0.94
CA GLN A 150 -6.94 15.60 -1.20
C GLN A 150 -7.37 15.01 -2.55
N ILE A 151 -6.49 15.00 -3.56
CA ILE A 151 -6.79 14.41 -4.88
C ILE A 151 -7.08 12.92 -4.73
N LEU A 152 -6.27 12.21 -3.95
CA LEU A 152 -6.44 10.78 -3.69
C LEU A 152 -7.66 10.51 -2.81
N PHE A 153 -7.94 11.38 -1.85
CA PHE A 153 -9.10 11.24 -0.98
C PHE A 153 -10.40 11.45 -1.76
N ASP A 154 -10.45 12.43 -2.66
CA ASP A 154 -11.59 12.65 -3.54
C ASP A 154 -11.75 11.53 -4.56
N TYR A 155 -10.65 11.00 -5.09
CA TYR A 155 -10.67 9.81 -5.94
C TYR A 155 -11.29 8.60 -5.22
N ALA A 156 -10.95 8.38 -3.96
CA ALA A 156 -11.54 7.30 -3.16
C ALA A 156 -13.07 7.47 -3.01
N LYS A 157 -13.55 8.71 -2.85
CA LYS A 157 -15.00 9.01 -2.81
C LYS A 157 -15.65 8.72 -4.17
N GLU A 158 -15.05 9.14 -5.28
CA GLU A 158 -15.56 8.87 -6.64
C GLU A 158 -15.66 7.35 -6.90
N LYS A 159 -14.72 6.57 -6.37
CA LYS A 159 -14.74 5.10 -6.44
C LYS A 159 -15.71 4.44 -5.44
N ASN A 160 -16.46 5.22 -4.67
CA ASN A 160 -17.37 4.74 -3.63
C ASN A 160 -16.70 3.79 -2.62
N LYS A 161 -15.44 4.00 -2.31
CA LYS A 161 -14.74 3.20 -1.30
C LYS A 161 -15.26 3.57 0.10
N PRO A 162 -15.34 2.62 1.04
CA PRO A 162 -15.44 2.94 2.46
C PRO A 162 -14.29 3.85 2.87
N ILE A 163 -14.59 4.96 3.56
CA ILE A 163 -13.59 5.96 3.95
C ILE A 163 -13.70 6.24 5.44
N LEU A 164 -12.54 6.35 6.09
CA LEU A 164 -12.38 6.97 7.40
C LEU A 164 -11.58 8.26 7.21
N ALA A 165 -12.20 9.42 7.47
CA ALA A 165 -11.51 10.69 7.55
C ALA A 165 -10.61 10.72 8.79
N TYR A 166 -9.59 11.58 8.79
CA TYR A 166 -8.65 11.68 9.91
C TYR A 166 -9.41 11.92 11.24
N PRO A 167 -9.32 10.98 12.19
CA PRO A 167 -10.10 11.05 13.42
C PRO A 167 -9.47 11.92 14.53
N GLY A 168 -8.34 12.57 14.24
CA GLY A 168 -7.55 13.29 15.24
C GLY A 168 -6.54 12.36 15.95
N GLU A 169 -6.12 12.74 17.16
CA GLU A 169 -5.07 12.00 17.90
C GLU A 169 -5.56 10.66 18.48
N ASP A 170 -6.84 10.55 18.80
CA ASP A 170 -7.41 9.30 19.31
C ASP A 170 -7.89 8.42 18.14
N ILE A 171 -6.97 7.61 17.65
CA ILE A 171 -7.19 6.75 16.47
C ILE A 171 -7.75 5.37 16.81
N GLN A 172 -7.71 4.92 18.08
CA GLN A 172 -7.94 3.52 18.42
C GLN A 172 -9.38 3.07 18.14
N GLU A 173 -10.36 3.76 18.69
CA GLU A 173 -11.77 3.42 18.52
C GLU A 173 -12.25 3.63 17.07
N PRO A 174 -12.00 4.80 16.43
CA PRO A 174 -12.36 5.01 15.03
C PRO A 174 -11.77 4.00 14.04
N TYR A 175 -10.50 3.60 14.24
CA TYR A 175 -9.89 2.57 13.40
C TYR A 175 -10.50 1.20 13.65
N ALA A 176 -10.76 0.81 14.89
CA ALA A 176 -11.41 -0.45 15.21
C ALA A 176 -12.80 -0.54 14.57
N ASP A 177 -13.61 0.51 14.69
CA ASP A 177 -14.94 0.58 14.08
C ASP A 177 -14.86 0.52 12.55
N PHE A 178 -13.90 1.21 11.96
CA PHE A 178 -13.70 1.19 10.51
C PHE A 178 -13.23 -0.20 10.02
N ILE A 179 -12.31 -0.85 10.72
CA ILE A 179 -11.88 -2.21 10.41
C ILE A 179 -13.06 -3.17 10.48
N ASN A 180 -13.87 -3.11 11.54
CA ASN A 180 -15.08 -3.93 11.68
C ASN A 180 -16.10 -3.68 10.56
N LYS A 181 -16.18 -2.45 10.05
CA LYS A 181 -17.04 -2.12 8.91
C LYS A 181 -16.54 -2.73 7.60
N VAL A 182 -15.22 -2.72 7.37
CA VAL A 182 -14.59 -3.25 6.15
C VAL A 182 -14.47 -4.76 6.18
N CYS A 183 -14.24 -5.33 7.37
CA CYS A 183 -14.07 -6.76 7.62
C CYS A 183 -14.92 -7.16 8.85
N PRO A 184 -16.22 -7.41 8.67
CA PRO A 184 -17.13 -7.72 9.78
C PRO A 184 -16.80 -9.02 10.52
N ASP A 185 -16.06 -9.92 9.88
CA ASP A 185 -15.73 -11.25 10.41
C ASP A 185 -14.29 -11.33 10.97
N ALA A 186 -13.61 -10.20 11.14
CA ALA A 186 -12.26 -10.16 11.75
C ALA A 186 -12.36 -10.53 13.24
N GLU A 187 -11.54 -11.52 13.68
CA GLU A 187 -11.45 -11.98 15.07
C GLU A 187 -10.41 -11.20 15.90
#